data_c9b232b71018dbba0346ad6d79c47f7d
#
_entry.id   c9b232b71018dbba0346ad6d79c47f7d
#
_cell.length_a   1.000
_cell.length_b   1.000
_cell.length_c   1.000
_cell.angle_alpha   90.00
_cell.angle_beta   90.00
_cell.angle_gamma   90.00
#
_symmetry.space_group_name_H-M   'P 1'
#
loop_
_entity.id
_entity.type
_entity.pdbx_description
1 polymer ?
#
loop_
_entity_poly.entity_id
_entity_poly.type
_entity_poly.pdbx_seq_one_letter_code
_entity_poly.pdbx_strand_id
1 'polypeptide(L)'
;MALEQRQFPRVKITEQAVAVNERGLQLGKVKEVGAGGMMISAANQEALLLMPVGRKMRINVIEPGTKTTTPLNIEILYVRGDDVGVKFASIEPGK
;
A
#
# COMPACT_ATOMS: atom_id res chain seq x y z
N MET A 1 0.62 13.26 23.19
CA MET A 1 0.80 12.96 22.88
C MET A 1 1.00 12.29 22.31
N ALA A 2 1.04 12.02 22.01
CA ALA A 2 1.22 11.44 21.37
C ALA A 2 1.58 10.75 20.97
N LEU A 3 1.62 10.35 20.93
CA LEU A 3 1.96 9.69 20.55
C LEU A 3 2.23 9.05 19.84
N GLU A 4 2.34 9.12 19.53
CA GLU A 4 2.51 8.59 18.75
C GLU A 4 3.37 8.01 18.34
N GLN A 5 3.76 7.46 18.53
CA GLN A 5 4.49 6.78 18.19
C GLN A 5 4.22 6.03 17.36
N ARG A 6 4.28 6.15 16.36
CA ARG A 6 3.94 5.39 15.46
C ARG A 6 4.95 4.57 14.97
N GLN A 7 4.74 3.35 14.69
CA GLN A 7 5.61 2.50 14.08
C GLN A 7 5.65 2.68 12.65
N PHE A 8 4.76 3.42 12.01
CA PHE A 8 4.68 3.57 10.56
C PHE A 8 4.91 4.99 10.19
N PRO A 9 5.40 5.24 8.98
CA PRO A 9 5.63 6.62 8.59
C PRO A 9 4.32 7.36 8.54
N ARG A 10 4.40 8.64 8.81
CA ARG A 10 3.29 9.45 8.75
C ARG A 10 3.09 9.87 7.39
N VAL A 11 2.36 9.23 6.55
CA VAL A 11 2.15 9.63 5.19
C VAL A 11 0.71 9.95 4.97
N LYS A 12 0.44 10.88 4.06
CA LYS A 12 -0.86 11.24 3.71
C LYS A 12 -1.21 10.49 2.49
N ILE A 13 -2.03 9.48 2.58
CA ILE A 13 -2.48 8.69 1.46
C ILE A 13 -3.97 8.87 1.32
N THR A 14 -4.41 9.37 0.18
CA THR A 14 -5.83 9.55 -0.04
C THR A 14 -6.40 8.33 -0.73
N GLU A 15 -7.69 8.22 -0.71
CA GLU A 15 -8.35 7.10 -1.34
C GLU A 15 -8.37 7.19 -2.85
N GLN A 16 -7.75 8.22 -3.41
CA GLN A 16 -7.66 8.34 -4.85
C GLN A 16 -6.26 7.96 -5.32
N ALA A 17 -5.39 7.64 -4.40
CA ALA A 17 -4.00 7.35 -4.76
C ALA A 17 -3.91 6.05 -5.53
N VAL A 18 -2.85 5.92 -6.30
CA VAL A 18 -2.62 4.74 -7.13
C VAL A 18 -1.40 4.02 -6.58
N ALA A 19 -1.52 2.71 -6.42
CA ALA A 19 -0.41 1.89 -5.97
C ALA A 19 0.25 1.23 -7.17
N VAL A 20 1.58 1.29 -7.23
CA VAL A 20 2.34 0.65 -8.30
C VAL A 20 3.44 -0.17 -7.65
N ASN A 21 3.92 -1.20 -8.35
CA ASN A 21 5.00 -2.00 -7.81
C ASN A 21 6.33 -1.36 -8.18
N GLU A 22 7.42 -2.01 -7.82
CA GLU A 22 8.74 -1.43 -8.05
C GLU A 22 9.08 -1.28 -9.52
N ARG A 23 8.38 -1.99 -10.37
CA ARG A 23 8.60 -1.86 -11.78
C ARG A 23 7.71 -0.83 -12.41
N GLY A 24 6.88 -0.18 -11.62
CA GLY A 24 5.97 0.83 -12.14
C GLY A 24 4.66 0.28 -12.67
N LEU A 25 4.39 -1.01 -12.46
CA LEU A 25 3.13 -1.57 -12.92
C LEU A 25 2.04 -1.21 -11.94
N GLN A 26 0.91 -0.79 -12.48
CA GLN A 26 -0.19 -0.36 -11.64
C GLN A 26 -0.85 -1.54 -10.96
N LEU A 27 -0.90 -1.51 -9.65
CA LEU A 27 -1.56 -2.54 -8.88
C LEU A 27 -3.03 -2.22 -8.67
N GLY A 28 -3.36 -0.97 -8.49
CA GLY A 28 -4.74 -0.58 -8.30
C GLY A 28 -4.85 0.74 -7.60
N LYS A 29 -6.07 1.06 -7.20
CA LYS A 29 -6.34 2.30 -6.49
C LYS A 29 -6.55 2.03 -5.03
N VAL A 30 -6.14 2.97 -4.21
CA VAL A 30 -6.35 2.85 -2.76
C VAL A 30 -7.81 3.13 -2.46
N LYS A 31 -8.46 2.24 -1.75
CA LYS A 31 -9.86 2.39 -1.37
C LYS A 31 -10.04 2.89 0.03
N GLU A 32 -9.30 2.33 0.95
CA GLU A 32 -9.42 2.70 2.35
C GLU A 32 -8.05 2.73 2.96
N VAL A 33 -7.84 3.63 3.86
CA VAL A 33 -6.55 3.74 4.55
C VAL A 33 -6.81 3.81 6.03
N GLY A 34 -6.12 2.99 6.78
CA GLY A 34 -6.17 3.02 8.23
C GLY A 34 -4.79 3.20 8.80
N ALA A 35 -4.70 3.12 10.10
CA ALA A 35 -3.43 3.34 10.76
C ALA A 35 -2.42 2.24 10.44
N GLY A 36 -2.88 1.03 10.27
CA GLY A 36 -1.96 -0.10 10.09
C GLY A 36 -1.95 -0.69 8.71
N GLY A 37 -2.77 -0.19 7.80
CA GLY A 37 -2.82 -0.77 6.48
C GLY A 37 -3.81 -0.07 5.59
N MET A 38 -4.07 -0.68 4.44
CA MET A 38 -5.00 -0.07 3.51
C MET A 38 -5.60 -1.16 2.64
N MET A 39 -6.60 -0.78 1.86
CA MET A 39 -7.21 -1.69 0.93
C MET A 39 -6.97 -1.15 -0.48
N ILE A 40 -6.57 -2.02 -1.37
CA ILE A 40 -6.31 -1.66 -2.75
C ILE A 40 -7.34 -2.35 -3.63
N SER A 41 -7.96 -1.59 -4.52
CA SER A 41 -8.87 -2.18 -5.49
C SER A 41 -8.02 -2.52 -6.71
N ALA A 42 -7.84 -3.79 -6.97
CA ALA A 42 -6.92 -4.23 -8.02
C ALA A 42 -7.37 -3.72 -9.38
N ALA A 43 -6.41 -3.29 -10.17
CA ALA A 43 -6.70 -2.71 -11.47
C ALA A 43 -7.21 -3.76 -12.46
N ASN A 44 -6.70 -4.97 -12.35
CA ASN A 44 -7.10 -6.03 -13.26
C ASN A 44 -6.64 -7.36 -12.68
N GLN A 45 -6.87 -8.43 -13.41
CA GLN A 45 -6.50 -9.75 -12.94
C GLN A 45 -5.01 -9.93 -12.82
N GLU A 46 -4.27 -9.30 -13.71
CA GLU A 46 -2.82 -9.41 -13.62
C GLU A 46 -2.30 -8.78 -12.36
N ALA A 47 -2.91 -7.67 -11.96
CA ALA A 47 -2.50 -7.02 -10.72
C ALA A 47 -2.74 -7.95 -9.53
N LEU A 48 -3.84 -8.67 -9.53
CA LEU A 48 -4.11 -9.62 -8.45
C LEU A 48 -3.02 -10.67 -8.37
N LEU A 49 -2.52 -11.12 -9.48
CA LEU A 49 -1.47 -12.13 -9.49
C LEU A 49 -0.17 -11.61 -8.90
N LEU A 50 0.01 -10.30 -8.90
CA LEU A 50 1.21 -9.70 -8.34
C LEU A 50 1.11 -9.54 -6.84
N MET A 51 -0.07 -9.76 -6.27
CA MET A 51 -0.31 -9.54 -4.85
C MET A 51 -0.84 -10.80 -4.16
N PRO A 52 -0.09 -11.90 -4.19
CA PRO A 52 -0.58 -13.11 -3.53
C PRO A 52 -0.54 -12.96 -2.02
N VAL A 53 -1.49 -13.58 -1.36
CA VAL A 53 -1.60 -13.49 0.09
C VAL A 53 -0.30 -13.96 0.74
N GLY A 54 0.15 -13.21 1.72
CA GLY A 54 1.36 -13.53 2.45
C GLY A 54 2.62 -12.90 1.89
N ARG A 55 2.52 -12.29 0.71
CA ARG A 55 3.71 -11.73 0.11
C ARG A 55 4.05 -10.39 0.76
N LYS A 56 5.34 -10.20 1.03
CA LYS A 56 5.83 -8.91 1.50
C LYS A 56 6.48 -8.25 0.31
N MET A 57 6.13 -7.01 0.08
CA MET A 57 6.65 -6.34 -1.10
C MET A 57 6.71 -4.84 -0.87
N ARG A 58 7.47 -4.19 -1.72
CA ARG A 58 7.58 -2.75 -1.66
C ARG A 58 6.79 -2.17 -2.80
N ILE A 59 6.03 -1.15 -2.52
CA ILE A 59 5.22 -0.49 -3.53
C ILE A 59 5.43 1.01 -3.43
N ASN A 60 4.95 1.71 -4.43
CA ASN A 60 4.93 3.16 -4.40
C ASN A 60 3.50 3.61 -4.53
N VAL A 61 3.11 4.56 -3.70
CA VAL A 61 1.76 5.12 -3.75
C VAL A 61 1.87 6.53 -4.30
N ILE A 62 1.16 6.79 -5.37
CA ILE A 62 1.25 8.05 -6.07
C ILE A 62 -0.04 8.83 -5.88
N GLU A 63 0.07 10.02 -5.30
CA GLU A 63 -1.07 10.89 -5.09
C GLU A 63 -1.40 11.61 -6.37
N PRO A 64 -2.62 11.54 -6.84
CA PRO A 64 -2.93 12.12 -8.15
C PRO A 64 -2.83 13.63 -8.20
N GLY A 65 -3.17 14.29 -7.14
CA GLY A 65 -3.15 15.74 -7.16
C GLY A 65 -1.77 16.33 -7.17
N THR A 66 -0.94 15.90 -6.22
CA THR A 66 0.39 16.46 -6.07
C THR A 66 1.44 15.65 -6.78
N LYS A 67 1.06 14.45 -7.21
CA LYS A 67 2.00 13.53 -7.84
C LYS A 67 3.12 13.13 -6.91
N THR A 68 2.87 13.24 -5.63
CA THR A 68 3.84 12.81 -4.62
C THR A 68 3.89 11.30 -4.63
N THR A 69 5.07 10.74 -4.58
CA THR A 69 5.27 9.30 -4.54
C THR A 69 5.77 8.91 -3.16
N THR A 70 5.09 7.97 -2.55
CA THR A 70 5.45 7.49 -1.22
C THR A 70 5.77 6.00 -1.28
N PRO A 71 7.00 5.61 -0.97
CA PRO A 71 7.32 4.19 -0.96
C PRO A 71 6.85 3.57 0.34
N LEU A 72 6.32 2.36 0.24
CA LEU A 72 5.83 1.64 1.40
C LEU A 72 6.20 0.18 1.30
N ASN A 73 6.47 -0.43 2.44
CA ASN A 73 6.62 -1.87 2.51
C ASN A 73 5.31 -2.40 3.05
N ILE A 74 4.77 -3.40 2.39
CA ILE A 74 3.48 -3.94 2.77
C ILE A 74 3.52 -5.45 2.80
N GLU A 75 2.53 -6.02 3.45
CA GLU A 75 2.32 -7.46 3.42
C GLU A 75 0.88 -7.70 3.01
N ILE A 76 0.67 -8.60 2.06
CA ILE A 76 -0.67 -8.89 1.56
C ILE A 76 -1.37 -9.80 2.57
N LEU A 77 -2.49 -9.34 3.10
CA LEU A 77 -3.20 -10.09 4.12
C LEU A 77 -4.31 -10.95 3.55
N TYR A 78 -5.07 -10.44 2.62
CA TYR A 78 -6.16 -11.20 2.03
C TYR A 78 -6.55 -10.60 0.70
N VAL A 79 -7.24 -11.40 -0.09
CA VAL A 79 -7.78 -10.95 -1.36
C VAL A 79 -9.24 -11.38 -1.37
N ARG A 80 -10.11 -10.44 -1.66
CA ARG A 80 -11.52 -10.73 -1.70
C ARG A 80 -12.09 -10.08 -2.94
N GLY A 81 -12.35 -10.85 -3.98
CA GLY A 81 -12.73 -10.30 -5.26
C GLY A 81 -11.59 -9.47 -5.80
N ASP A 82 -11.83 -8.20 -6.04
CA ASP A 82 -10.79 -7.30 -6.49
C ASP A 82 -10.17 -6.51 -5.35
N ASP A 83 -10.65 -6.71 -4.14
CA ASP A 83 -10.15 -5.96 -3.01
C ASP A 83 -9.01 -6.70 -2.35
N VAL A 84 -7.91 -6.02 -2.15
CA VAL A 84 -6.72 -6.61 -1.56
C VAL A 84 -6.41 -5.86 -0.28
N GLY A 85 -6.45 -6.57 0.84
CA GLY A 85 -6.12 -5.97 2.12
C GLY A 85 -4.65 -6.13 2.39
N VAL A 86 -3.97 -5.03 2.71
CA VAL A 86 -2.54 -5.07 2.99
C VAL A 86 -2.28 -4.38 4.31
N LYS A 87 -1.23 -4.79 4.98
CA LYS A 87 -0.82 -4.08 6.17
C LYS A 87 0.53 -3.45 5.91
N PHE A 88 0.79 -2.33 6.54
CA PHE A 88 2.06 -1.65 6.41
C PHE A 88 3.08 -2.43 7.23
N ALA A 89 4.20 -2.75 6.61
CA ALA A 89 5.26 -3.44 7.33
C ALA A 89 6.15 -2.42 7.97
N SER A 90 6.66 -2.73 9.12
CA SER A 90 7.58 -1.85 9.80
C SER A 90 8.80 -1.68 8.99
N ILE A 91 9.33 -0.48 8.95
CA ILE A 91 10.56 -0.24 8.28
C ILE A 91 11.67 -0.64 9.19
N GLU A 92 12.54 -1.49 8.75
CA GLU A 92 13.62 -1.89 9.51
C GLU A 92 14.62 -0.87 9.57
N PRO A 93 14.97 -0.36 10.63
CA PRO A 93 15.92 0.67 10.69
C PRO A 93 17.20 0.10 10.39
N GLY A 94 17.69 0.29 9.78
CA GLY A 94 18.77 -0.19 9.44
C GLY A 94 19.53 -0.74 10.47
N LYS A 95 19.51 -1.01 11.03
CA LYS A 95 20.13 -1.50 11.87
C LYS A 95 20.88 -1.82 11.65
#